data_67d084aa88f3089141c78ac6f06f6e38
#
_entry.id   67d084aa88f3089141c78ac6f06f6e38
#
_cell.length_a   1.000
_cell.length_b   1.000
_cell.length_c   1.000
_cell.angle_alpha   90.00
_cell.angle_beta   90.00
_cell.angle_gamma   90.00
#
_symmetry.space_group_name_H-M   'P 1'
#
loop_
_entity.id
_entity.type
_entity.pdbx_description
1 polymer ?
#
loop_
_entity_poly.entity_id
_entity_poly.type
_entity_poly.pdbx_seq_one_letter_code
_entity_poly.pdbx_strand_id
1 'polypeptide(L)'
;YELLRNVIPEEFRKTVAGICVDATSLTMVLLAEDGRALSELDGWSEAAHARVKLWNYQRAQVNADVALNLARNLQVAVLGRTGGSISCEWMLPKLLEVRDEAPEIYSKIDLAMDLCEFLTFRLTGQLVRSIGSLSYKCLGAEDLSFPERTFLNGLRAGFYEEYCHFLLGDVRKPGECAGVLRSELTKRWGLPEQIPVATGMLDGHTSLA
;
A
#
# COMPACT_ATOMS: atom_id res chain seq x y z
N TYR A 1 14.81 2.34 13.33
CA TYR A 1 14.71 3.64 14.06
C TYR A 1 16.04 4.09 14.63
N GLU A 2 16.85 3.21 15.20
CA GLU A 2 18.19 3.53 15.68
C GLU A 2 19.16 3.88 14.53
N LEU A 3 18.94 3.32 13.35
CA LEU A 3 19.80 3.55 12.18
C LEU A 3 19.82 5.04 11.78
N LEU A 4 18.68 5.71 11.74
CA LEU A 4 18.61 7.15 11.40
C LEU A 4 19.35 8.01 12.42
N ARG A 5 19.24 7.68 13.71
CA ARG A 5 19.95 8.38 14.76
C ARG A 5 21.48 8.21 14.66
N ASN A 6 21.91 7.05 14.17
CA ASN A 6 23.33 6.72 14.05
C ASN A 6 23.96 7.15 12.72
N VAL A 7 23.13 7.34 11.68
CA VAL A 7 23.61 7.71 10.32
C VAL A 7 23.69 9.22 10.13
N ILE A 8 22.78 10.00 10.74
CA ILE A 8 22.80 11.47 10.62
C ILE A 8 23.53 12.06 11.83
N PRO A 9 24.74 12.64 11.66
CA PRO A 9 25.43 13.34 12.72
C PRO A 9 24.56 14.41 13.37
N GLU A 10 24.76 14.64 14.67
CA GLU A 10 23.86 15.50 15.46
C GLU A 10 23.80 16.93 14.91
N GLU A 11 24.92 17.46 14.42
CA GLU A 11 25.02 18.79 13.82
C GLU A 11 24.13 18.94 12.57
N PHE A 12 23.94 17.85 11.79
CA PHE A 12 23.10 17.88 10.59
C PHE A 12 21.61 17.60 10.87
N ARG A 13 21.25 17.06 12.03
CA ARG A 13 19.83 16.79 12.34
C ARG A 13 19.00 18.05 12.34
N LYS A 14 19.56 19.18 12.79
CA LYS A 14 18.87 20.48 12.81
C LYS A 14 18.63 21.09 11.43
N THR A 15 19.29 20.59 10.39
CA THR A 15 19.16 21.06 9.01
C THR A 15 18.25 20.19 8.16
N VAL A 16 17.66 19.12 8.74
CA VAL A 16 16.70 18.28 8.01
C VAL A 16 15.46 19.08 7.70
N ALA A 17 15.21 19.32 6.42
CA ALA A 17 14.12 20.16 5.93
C ALA A 17 12.85 19.37 5.55
N GLY A 18 12.97 18.05 5.33
CA GLY A 18 11.86 17.19 4.96
C GLY A 18 12.25 15.73 4.90
N ILE A 19 11.26 14.86 4.81
CA ILE A 19 11.42 13.40 4.69
C ILE A 19 10.56 12.92 3.53
N CYS A 20 11.11 12.03 2.71
CA CYS A 20 10.36 11.28 1.71
C CYS A 20 10.65 9.78 1.88
N VAL A 21 9.66 8.95 1.60
CA VAL A 21 9.79 7.49 1.63
C VAL A 21 9.85 6.98 0.20
N ASP A 22 10.83 6.15 -0.05
CA ASP A 22 10.99 5.35 -1.26
C ASP A 22 10.91 3.87 -0.89
N ALA A 23 10.10 3.09 -1.61
CA ALA A 23 9.93 1.67 -1.33
C ALA A 23 9.54 0.87 -2.58
N THR A 24 9.79 -0.44 -2.51
CA THR A 24 9.43 -1.37 -3.58
C THR A 24 7.94 -1.34 -3.89
N SER A 25 7.62 -1.26 -5.19
CA SER A 25 6.25 -1.17 -5.69
C SER A 25 5.41 -2.38 -5.30
N LEU A 26 4.37 -2.12 -4.54
CA LEU A 26 3.41 -3.09 -4.04
C LEU A 26 3.99 -4.21 -3.17
N THR A 27 4.80 -3.83 -2.24
CA THR A 27 5.00 -4.61 -1.03
C THR A 27 3.79 -4.34 -0.14
N MET A 28 2.81 -5.27 -0.18
CA MET A 28 1.50 -5.10 0.45
C MET A 28 1.56 -5.31 1.96
N VAL A 29 1.09 -4.32 2.69
CA VAL A 29 0.90 -4.35 4.15
C VAL A 29 -0.60 -4.29 4.46
N LEU A 30 -1.08 -5.23 5.24
CA LEU A 30 -2.48 -5.29 5.70
C LEU A 30 -2.58 -4.69 7.10
N LEU A 31 -3.54 -3.80 7.32
CA LEU A 31 -3.72 -3.10 8.58
C LEU A 31 -5.05 -3.47 9.23
N ALA A 32 -5.04 -3.55 10.56
CA ALA A 32 -6.23 -3.57 11.39
C ALA A 32 -6.80 -2.15 11.58
N GLU A 33 -8.01 -2.04 12.12
CA GLU A 33 -8.74 -0.80 12.39
C GLU A 33 -7.93 0.20 13.24
N ASP A 34 -7.06 -0.29 14.12
CA ASP A 34 -6.19 0.56 14.95
C ASP A 34 -4.93 1.06 14.22
N GLY A 35 -4.77 0.75 12.93
CA GLY A 35 -3.66 1.15 12.07
C GLY A 35 -2.37 0.36 12.27
N ARG A 36 -2.37 -0.70 13.10
CA ARG A 36 -1.24 -1.64 13.19
C ARG A 36 -1.26 -2.61 12.00
N ALA A 37 -0.08 -3.01 11.54
CA ALA A 37 0.01 -4.11 10.60
C ALA A 37 -0.54 -5.40 11.25
N LEU A 38 -1.26 -6.23 10.48
CA LEU A 38 -1.80 -7.48 11.02
C LEU A 38 -0.72 -8.40 11.61
N SER A 39 0.48 -8.36 11.05
CA SER A 39 1.65 -9.09 11.60
C SER A 39 2.16 -8.56 12.94
N GLU A 40 1.73 -7.36 13.37
CA GLU A 40 2.05 -6.78 14.69
C GLU A 40 1.02 -7.18 15.75
N LEU A 41 -0.06 -7.88 15.38
CA LEU A 41 -1.07 -8.37 16.30
C LEU A 41 -0.60 -9.64 17.01
N ASP A 42 -1.04 -9.80 18.27
CA ASP A 42 -0.69 -10.97 19.08
C ASP A 42 -1.14 -12.27 18.40
N GLY A 43 -0.22 -13.22 18.30
CA GLY A 43 -0.45 -14.52 17.68
C GLY A 43 -0.37 -14.54 16.15
N TRP A 44 -0.16 -13.40 15.47
CA TRP A 44 -0.16 -13.34 14.01
C TRP A 44 1.20 -13.02 13.37
N SER A 45 2.24 -12.77 14.16
CA SER A 45 3.58 -12.48 13.64
C SER A 45 4.13 -13.55 12.70
N GLU A 46 3.76 -14.82 12.93
CA GLU A 46 4.17 -15.98 12.12
C GLU A 46 3.10 -16.42 11.10
N ALA A 47 1.90 -15.84 11.14
CA ALA A 47 0.83 -16.19 10.20
C ALA A 47 1.16 -15.69 8.79
N ALA A 48 1.31 -16.61 7.84
CA ALA A 48 1.79 -16.31 6.48
C ALA A 48 0.98 -15.22 5.77
N HIS A 49 -0.37 -15.21 5.97
CA HIS A 49 -1.25 -14.23 5.31
C HIS A 49 -1.38 -12.91 6.06
N ALA A 50 -0.96 -12.82 7.34
CA ALA A 50 -0.85 -11.56 8.07
C ALA A 50 0.46 -10.82 7.79
N ARG A 51 1.47 -11.54 7.32
CA ARG A 51 2.77 -10.97 6.97
C ARG A 51 2.70 -10.13 5.70
N VAL A 52 3.66 -9.22 5.60
CA VAL A 52 3.87 -8.39 4.40
C VAL A 52 4.11 -9.28 3.18
N LYS A 53 3.34 -9.04 2.11
CA LYS A 53 3.54 -9.74 0.82
C LYS A 53 4.43 -8.88 -0.08
N LEU A 54 5.65 -9.35 -0.32
CA LEU A 54 6.68 -8.63 -1.08
C LEU A 54 6.23 -8.34 -2.52
N TRP A 55 6.90 -7.39 -3.17
CA TRP A 55 6.68 -6.98 -4.55
C TRP A 55 6.74 -8.14 -5.56
N ASN A 56 7.63 -9.13 -5.33
CA ASN A 56 7.84 -10.30 -6.18
C ASN A 56 7.06 -11.56 -5.72
N TYR A 57 5.95 -11.37 -5.00
CA TYR A 57 5.14 -12.46 -4.46
C TYR A 57 4.41 -13.22 -5.57
N GLN A 58 4.70 -14.53 -5.73
CA GLN A 58 4.21 -15.36 -6.83
C GLN A 58 3.04 -16.29 -6.45
N ARG A 59 2.74 -16.48 -5.17
CA ARG A 59 1.75 -17.48 -4.73
C ARG A 59 0.31 -17.14 -5.15
N ALA A 60 0.01 -15.86 -5.36
CA ALA A 60 -1.30 -15.42 -5.83
C ALA A 60 -1.55 -15.66 -7.34
N GLN A 61 -0.75 -16.50 -8.01
CA GLN A 61 -0.87 -16.72 -9.47
C GLN A 61 -2.24 -17.28 -9.87
N VAL A 62 -2.78 -18.23 -9.12
CA VAL A 62 -4.11 -18.81 -9.39
C VAL A 62 -5.19 -17.72 -9.37
N ASN A 63 -5.12 -16.82 -8.40
CA ASN A 63 -6.07 -15.68 -8.27
C ASN A 63 -5.88 -14.66 -9.41
N ALA A 64 -4.63 -14.45 -9.86
CA ALA A 64 -4.35 -13.60 -11.01
C ALA A 64 -4.94 -14.18 -12.30
N ASP A 65 -4.80 -15.50 -12.52
CA ASP A 65 -5.34 -16.18 -13.70
C ASP A 65 -6.87 -16.14 -13.72
N VAL A 66 -7.52 -16.36 -12.56
CA VAL A 66 -8.98 -16.24 -12.41
C VAL A 66 -9.43 -14.80 -12.73
N ALA A 67 -8.75 -13.81 -12.16
CA ALA A 67 -9.07 -12.40 -12.39
C ALA A 67 -8.88 -12.03 -13.86
N LEU A 68 -7.79 -12.44 -14.50
CA LEU A 68 -7.50 -12.16 -15.91
C LEU A 68 -8.52 -12.78 -16.83
N ASN A 69 -8.90 -14.05 -16.61
CA ASN A 69 -9.89 -14.75 -17.41
C ASN A 69 -11.26 -14.06 -17.31
N LEU A 70 -11.71 -13.70 -16.09
CA LEU A 70 -12.97 -12.99 -15.92
C LEU A 70 -12.90 -11.58 -16.56
N ALA A 71 -11.80 -10.86 -16.38
CA ALA A 71 -11.61 -9.53 -16.96
C ALA A 71 -11.69 -9.57 -18.51
N ARG A 72 -11.13 -10.59 -19.15
CA ARG A 72 -11.21 -10.80 -20.61
C ARG A 72 -12.64 -11.11 -21.04
N ASN A 73 -13.33 -12.00 -20.33
CA ASN A 73 -14.71 -12.37 -20.64
C ASN A 73 -15.67 -11.20 -20.54
N LEU A 74 -15.47 -10.32 -19.55
CA LEU A 74 -16.28 -9.11 -19.33
C LEU A 74 -15.80 -7.91 -20.14
N GLN A 75 -14.63 -8.01 -20.81
CA GLN A 75 -14.02 -6.91 -21.56
C GLN A 75 -13.83 -5.64 -20.72
N VAL A 76 -13.40 -5.80 -19.46
CA VAL A 76 -13.28 -4.68 -18.52
C VAL A 76 -12.23 -3.66 -18.96
N ALA A 77 -12.52 -2.38 -18.76
CA ALA A 77 -11.69 -1.26 -19.22
C ALA A 77 -10.26 -1.30 -18.62
N VAL A 78 -10.11 -1.85 -17.42
CA VAL A 78 -8.81 -1.94 -16.74
C VAL A 78 -7.75 -2.67 -17.58
N LEU A 79 -8.11 -3.66 -18.39
CA LEU A 79 -7.17 -4.39 -19.25
C LEU A 79 -6.46 -3.48 -20.26
N GLY A 80 -7.12 -2.45 -20.76
CA GLY A 80 -6.51 -1.47 -21.67
C GLY A 80 -5.37 -0.68 -21.04
N ARG A 81 -5.43 -0.46 -19.71
CA ARG A 81 -4.41 0.27 -18.95
C ARG A 81 -3.27 -0.63 -18.47
N THR A 82 -3.52 -1.92 -18.37
CA THR A 82 -2.57 -2.90 -17.80
C THR A 82 -1.86 -3.74 -18.86
N GLY A 83 -1.92 -3.34 -20.13
CA GLY A 83 -1.32 -4.09 -21.22
C GLY A 83 -1.97 -5.47 -21.45
N GLY A 84 -3.25 -5.62 -21.09
CA GLY A 84 -4.01 -6.87 -21.27
C GLY A 84 -3.69 -7.98 -20.27
N SER A 85 -3.05 -7.64 -19.14
CA SER A 85 -2.61 -8.60 -18.11
C SER A 85 -3.06 -8.21 -16.71
N ILE A 86 -3.11 -9.19 -15.81
CA ILE A 86 -3.22 -9.01 -14.34
C ILE A 86 -2.15 -9.89 -13.72
N SER A 87 -1.18 -9.29 -13.03
CA SER A 87 -0.06 -9.99 -12.40
C SER A 87 -0.39 -10.44 -10.98
N CYS A 88 0.11 -11.62 -10.61
CA CYS A 88 0.05 -12.13 -9.21
C CYS A 88 0.73 -11.20 -8.19
N GLU A 89 1.60 -10.32 -8.66
CA GLU A 89 2.29 -9.34 -7.82
C GLU A 89 1.41 -8.17 -7.40
N TRP A 90 0.22 -7.99 -7.99
CA TRP A 90 -0.65 -6.84 -7.76
C TRP A 90 -1.58 -7.02 -6.54
N MET A 91 -2.14 -5.90 -6.06
CA MET A 91 -2.98 -5.87 -4.86
C MET A 91 -4.18 -6.82 -4.95
N LEU A 92 -4.90 -6.80 -6.08
CA LEU A 92 -6.11 -7.57 -6.29
C LEU A 92 -5.89 -9.09 -6.08
N PRO A 93 -4.96 -9.78 -6.79
CA PRO A 93 -4.74 -11.21 -6.56
C PRO A 93 -4.25 -11.55 -5.17
N LYS A 94 -3.41 -10.70 -4.56
CA LYS A 94 -2.93 -10.91 -3.18
C LYS A 94 -4.06 -10.85 -2.15
N LEU A 95 -5.00 -9.92 -2.31
CA LEU A 95 -6.17 -9.82 -1.43
C LEU A 95 -7.13 -11.00 -1.62
N LEU A 96 -7.34 -11.45 -2.86
CA LEU A 96 -8.15 -12.64 -3.15
C LEU A 96 -7.54 -13.89 -2.50
N GLU A 97 -6.22 -14.06 -2.58
CA GLU A 97 -5.52 -15.18 -1.92
C GLU A 97 -5.76 -15.14 -0.40
N VAL A 98 -5.61 -13.99 0.25
CA VAL A 98 -5.86 -13.88 1.71
C VAL A 98 -7.31 -14.21 2.03
N ARG A 99 -8.26 -13.73 1.22
CA ARG A 99 -9.69 -14.01 1.39
C ARG A 99 -10.00 -15.50 1.31
N ASP A 100 -9.42 -16.17 0.33
CA ASP A 100 -9.70 -17.58 0.04
C ASP A 100 -9.00 -18.54 1.00
N GLU A 101 -7.74 -18.25 1.38
CA GLU A 101 -6.90 -19.15 2.16
C GLU A 101 -6.89 -18.87 3.67
N ALA A 102 -7.22 -17.64 4.09
CA ALA A 102 -7.18 -17.21 5.49
C ALA A 102 -8.33 -16.22 5.82
N PRO A 103 -9.60 -16.66 5.76
CA PRO A 103 -10.76 -15.80 5.97
C PRO A 103 -10.79 -15.13 7.35
N GLU A 104 -10.21 -15.76 8.37
CA GLU A 104 -10.07 -15.21 9.71
C GLU A 104 -9.14 -13.99 9.74
N ILE A 105 -8.05 -14.02 8.95
CA ILE A 105 -7.13 -12.89 8.78
C ILE A 105 -7.80 -11.81 7.90
N TYR A 106 -8.43 -12.24 6.80
CA TYR A 106 -9.11 -11.36 5.89
C TYR A 106 -10.18 -10.51 6.59
N SER A 107 -10.95 -11.11 7.51
CA SER A 107 -12.00 -10.42 8.28
C SER A 107 -11.49 -9.31 9.21
N LYS A 108 -10.19 -9.23 9.43
CA LYS A 108 -9.53 -8.22 10.28
C LYS A 108 -8.85 -7.12 9.48
N ILE A 109 -8.87 -7.22 8.14
CA ILE A 109 -8.32 -6.18 7.30
C ILE A 109 -9.26 -4.98 7.33
N ASP A 110 -8.75 -3.84 7.76
CA ASP A 110 -9.37 -2.54 7.56
C ASP A 110 -8.81 -1.87 6.32
N LEU A 111 -7.47 -1.82 6.19
CA LEU A 111 -6.80 -1.21 5.05
C LEU A 111 -5.73 -2.13 4.45
N ALA A 112 -5.53 -2.00 3.15
CA ALA A 112 -4.39 -2.58 2.45
C ALA A 112 -3.54 -1.43 1.86
N MET A 113 -2.26 -1.39 2.20
CA MET A 113 -1.36 -0.31 1.81
C MET A 113 -0.14 -0.82 1.06
N ASP A 114 0.37 -0.02 0.13
CA ASP A 114 1.73 -0.19 -0.36
C ASP A 114 2.72 0.23 0.74
N LEU A 115 3.91 -0.36 0.76
CA LEU A 115 4.91 -0.12 1.81
C LEU A 115 5.27 1.36 1.93
N CYS A 116 5.41 2.10 0.82
CA CYS A 116 5.71 3.54 0.87
C CYS A 116 4.60 4.34 1.55
N GLU A 117 3.33 3.97 1.31
CA GLU A 117 2.16 4.59 1.94
C GLU A 117 2.10 4.25 3.43
N PHE A 118 2.30 2.96 3.78
CA PHE A 118 2.34 2.51 5.18
C PHE A 118 3.42 3.22 5.99
N LEU A 119 4.63 3.34 5.44
CA LEU A 119 5.72 4.05 6.11
C LEU A 119 5.39 5.55 6.28
N THR A 120 4.81 6.19 5.25
CA THR A 120 4.33 7.57 5.33
C THR A 120 3.26 7.74 6.41
N PHE A 121 2.30 6.80 6.47
CA PHE A 121 1.29 6.76 7.54
C PHE A 121 1.92 6.60 8.93
N ARG A 122 2.90 5.71 9.10
CA ARG A 122 3.62 5.53 10.38
C ARG A 122 4.40 6.77 10.79
N LEU A 123 4.92 7.55 9.84
CA LEU A 123 5.63 8.80 10.09
C LEU A 123 4.70 9.95 10.47
N THR A 124 3.53 10.06 9.84
CA THR A 124 2.65 11.23 9.95
C THR A 124 1.40 10.99 10.78
N GLY A 125 0.87 9.76 10.78
CA GLY A 125 -0.47 9.44 11.26
C GLY A 125 -1.58 9.84 10.30
N GLN A 126 -1.25 10.33 9.12
CA GLN A 126 -2.22 10.74 8.11
C GLN A 126 -2.43 9.63 7.09
N LEU A 127 -3.70 9.29 6.81
CA LEU A 127 -4.06 8.29 5.81
C LEU A 127 -3.98 8.91 4.41
N VAL A 128 -2.78 8.96 3.86
CA VAL A 128 -2.50 9.48 2.52
C VAL A 128 -2.11 8.34 1.61
N ARG A 129 -2.69 8.34 0.39
CA ARG A 129 -2.38 7.42 -0.69
C ARG A 129 -1.56 8.09 -1.78
N SER A 130 -0.64 7.36 -2.36
CA SER A 130 0.06 7.80 -3.55
C SER A 130 -0.75 7.46 -4.81
N ILE A 131 -1.06 8.44 -5.65
CA ILE A 131 -1.72 8.17 -6.94
C ILE A 131 -0.90 7.18 -7.79
N GLY A 132 0.43 7.21 -7.68
CA GLY A 132 1.33 6.27 -8.34
C GLY A 132 1.10 4.82 -7.91
N SER A 133 0.96 4.55 -6.61
CA SER A 133 0.61 3.22 -6.08
C SER A 133 -0.78 2.79 -6.51
N LEU A 134 -1.78 3.65 -6.34
CA LEU A 134 -3.17 3.33 -6.66
C LEU A 134 -3.39 3.03 -8.13
N SER A 135 -2.83 3.86 -9.04
CA SER A 135 -3.03 3.70 -10.48
C SER A 135 -2.22 2.55 -11.07
N TYR A 136 -1.05 2.23 -10.51
CA TYR A 136 -0.15 1.26 -11.12
C TYR A 136 -0.55 -0.20 -10.83
N LYS A 137 -0.54 -0.59 -9.56
CA LYS A 137 -0.77 -2.01 -9.18
C LYS A 137 -2.03 -2.26 -8.37
N CYS A 138 -2.75 -1.21 -7.96
CA CYS A 138 -4.07 -1.31 -7.34
C CYS A 138 -5.22 -1.10 -8.33
N LEU A 139 -4.92 -1.09 -9.63
CA LEU A 139 -5.90 -1.01 -10.71
C LEU A 139 -6.78 0.26 -10.70
N GLY A 140 -6.39 1.31 -9.98
CA GLY A 140 -7.06 2.60 -10.01
C GLY A 140 -6.89 3.31 -11.36
N ALA A 141 -7.83 4.17 -11.72
CA ALA A 141 -7.71 5.09 -12.86
C ALA A 141 -7.22 6.47 -12.39
N GLU A 142 -6.86 7.33 -13.34
CA GLU A 142 -6.44 8.72 -13.05
C GLU A 142 -7.56 9.55 -12.38
N ASP A 143 -8.81 9.22 -12.63
CA ASP A 143 -9.99 9.79 -11.99
C ASP A 143 -10.33 9.16 -10.64
N LEU A 144 -9.44 8.32 -10.10
CA LEU A 144 -9.58 7.59 -8.84
C LEU A 144 -10.70 6.54 -8.85
N SER A 145 -11.26 6.20 -10.01
CA SER A 145 -12.18 5.07 -10.11
C SER A 145 -11.41 3.73 -10.05
N PHE A 146 -12.03 2.75 -9.42
CA PHE A 146 -11.57 1.38 -9.39
C PHE A 146 -12.23 0.55 -10.50
N PRO A 147 -11.78 -0.70 -10.73
CA PRO A 147 -12.42 -1.59 -11.69
C PRO A 147 -13.91 -1.76 -11.44
N GLU A 148 -14.63 -2.07 -12.48
CA GLU A 148 -16.09 -2.15 -12.49
C GLU A 148 -16.62 -3.11 -11.40
N ARG A 149 -17.72 -2.70 -10.75
CA ARG A 149 -18.41 -3.50 -9.71
C ARG A 149 -18.74 -4.91 -10.21
N THR A 150 -19.19 -5.05 -11.44
CA THR A 150 -19.51 -6.34 -12.07
C THR A 150 -18.31 -7.25 -12.14
N PHE A 151 -17.11 -6.71 -12.40
CA PHE A 151 -15.88 -7.47 -12.43
C PHE A 151 -15.46 -7.91 -11.01
N LEU A 152 -15.34 -6.97 -10.07
CA LEU A 152 -14.88 -7.29 -8.71
C LEU A 152 -15.86 -8.23 -7.99
N ASN A 153 -17.18 -7.98 -8.11
CA ASN A 153 -18.20 -8.86 -7.52
C ASN A 153 -18.32 -10.21 -8.26
N GLY A 154 -17.94 -10.27 -9.51
CA GLY A 154 -17.83 -11.53 -10.27
C GLY A 154 -16.67 -12.41 -9.78
N LEU A 155 -15.61 -11.82 -9.21
CA LEU A 155 -14.53 -12.58 -8.57
C LEU A 155 -14.99 -13.18 -7.23
N ARG A 156 -15.58 -12.37 -6.36
CA ARG A 156 -16.17 -12.78 -5.07
C ARG A 156 -17.32 -11.83 -4.72
N ALA A 157 -18.42 -12.38 -4.22
CA ALA A 157 -19.57 -11.59 -3.81
C ALA A 157 -19.17 -10.53 -2.78
N GLY A 158 -19.59 -9.27 -2.98
CA GLY A 158 -19.30 -8.13 -2.11
C GLY A 158 -17.87 -7.57 -2.21
N PHE A 159 -17.03 -8.12 -3.09
CA PHE A 159 -15.63 -7.75 -3.13
C PHE A 159 -15.37 -6.32 -3.64
N TYR A 160 -16.30 -5.75 -4.41
CA TYR A 160 -16.16 -4.36 -4.85
C TYR A 160 -16.14 -3.38 -3.66
N GLU A 161 -17.09 -3.52 -2.74
CA GLU A 161 -17.18 -2.68 -1.55
C GLU A 161 -15.96 -2.83 -0.65
N GLU A 162 -15.54 -4.07 -0.43
CA GLU A 162 -14.35 -4.39 0.37
C GLU A 162 -13.08 -3.82 -0.27
N TYR A 163 -12.90 -4.02 -1.57
CA TYR A 163 -11.72 -3.53 -2.30
C TYR A 163 -11.62 -2.00 -2.26
N CYS A 164 -12.74 -1.31 -2.49
CA CYS A 164 -12.80 0.15 -2.38
C CYS A 164 -12.50 0.62 -0.95
N HIS A 165 -13.02 -0.07 0.07
CA HIS A 165 -12.76 0.24 1.47
C HIS A 165 -11.27 0.06 1.82
N PHE A 166 -10.66 -1.04 1.44
CA PHE A 166 -9.24 -1.31 1.73
C PHE A 166 -8.29 -0.26 1.15
N LEU A 167 -8.72 0.44 0.11
CA LEU A 167 -7.92 1.46 -0.56
C LEU A 167 -8.33 2.90 -0.23
N LEU A 168 -9.15 3.12 0.80
CA LEU A 168 -9.52 4.46 1.26
C LEU A 168 -8.30 5.29 1.67
N GLY A 169 -8.42 6.60 1.52
CA GLY A 169 -7.43 7.59 1.94
C GLY A 169 -7.46 8.86 1.09
N ASP A 170 -6.76 9.89 1.56
CA ASP A 170 -6.57 11.14 0.83
C ASP A 170 -5.52 10.93 -0.25
N VAL A 171 -5.89 11.07 -1.53
CA VAL A 171 -5.00 10.75 -2.64
C VAL A 171 -4.20 11.97 -3.03
N ARG A 172 -2.87 11.81 -3.10
CA ARG A 172 -1.90 12.86 -3.45
C ARG A 172 -0.89 12.36 -4.47
N LYS A 173 -0.27 13.32 -5.15
CA LYS A 173 0.85 13.03 -6.06
C LYS A 173 2.11 12.72 -5.26
N PRO A 174 3.00 11.86 -5.76
CA PRO A 174 4.33 11.68 -5.18
C PRO A 174 5.03 13.03 -4.98
N GLY A 175 5.65 13.22 -3.81
CA GLY A 175 6.34 14.46 -3.46
C GLY A 175 5.45 15.57 -2.87
N GLU A 176 4.12 15.51 -2.99
CA GLU A 176 3.23 16.42 -2.26
C GLU A 176 3.28 16.15 -0.75
N CYS A 177 3.05 17.16 0.07
CA CYS A 177 3.11 17.02 1.52
C CYS A 177 2.00 16.08 2.00
N ALA A 178 2.38 14.95 2.60
CA ALA A 178 1.46 14.00 3.23
C ALA A 178 1.09 14.39 4.67
N GLY A 179 1.89 15.22 5.30
CA GLY A 179 1.70 15.67 6.69
C GLY A 179 3.02 16.11 7.31
N VAL A 180 3.04 16.21 8.62
CA VAL A 180 4.25 16.51 9.38
C VAL A 180 4.68 15.28 10.19
N LEU A 181 5.97 15.15 10.43
CA LEU A 181 6.52 14.09 11.25
C LEU A 181 5.93 14.14 12.66
N ARG A 182 5.47 13.00 13.17
CA ARG A 182 4.91 12.88 14.52
C ARG A 182 5.90 13.39 15.57
N SER A 183 5.40 14.13 16.56
CA SER A 183 6.23 14.75 17.61
C SER A 183 7.03 13.75 18.44
N GLU A 184 6.52 12.54 18.65
CA GLU A 184 7.25 11.45 19.30
C GLU A 184 8.48 11.01 18.52
N LEU A 185 8.42 11.05 17.18
CA LEU A 185 9.54 10.70 16.29
C LEU A 185 10.54 11.85 16.21
N THR A 186 10.09 13.12 16.15
CA THR A 186 11.00 14.26 16.17
C THR A 186 11.85 14.27 17.44
N LYS A 187 11.22 14.04 18.59
CA LYS A 187 11.92 13.95 19.90
C LYS A 187 12.88 12.76 19.93
N ARG A 188 12.42 11.58 19.50
CA ARG A 188 13.22 10.34 19.52
C ARG A 188 14.45 10.44 18.63
N TRP A 189 14.35 11.11 17.47
CA TRP A 189 15.44 11.23 16.50
C TRP A 189 16.25 12.51 16.66
N GLY A 190 15.87 13.41 17.55
CA GLY A 190 16.53 14.71 17.75
C GLY A 190 16.41 15.61 16.52
N LEU A 191 15.27 15.57 15.84
CA LEU A 191 14.97 16.36 14.66
C LEU A 191 14.18 17.61 15.02
N PRO A 192 14.16 18.67 14.17
CA PRO A 192 13.30 19.83 14.33
C PRO A 192 11.82 19.43 14.39
N GLU A 193 11.02 20.27 15.02
CA GLU A 193 9.56 20.15 14.95
C GLU A 193 9.04 20.57 13.58
N GLN A 194 7.83 20.10 13.22
CA GLN A 194 7.13 20.47 11.99
C GLN A 194 7.86 20.09 10.69
N ILE A 195 8.67 19.03 10.71
CA ILE A 195 9.29 18.50 9.48
C ILE A 195 8.20 17.95 8.54
N PRO A 196 8.06 18.47 7.31
CA PRO A 196 7.13 17.93 6.34
C PRO A 196 7.59 16.53 5.91
N VAL A 197 6.60 15.65 5.73
CA VAL A 197 6.80 14.31 5.13
C VAL A 197 6.06 14.31 3.80
N ALA A 198 6.79 14.00 2.75
CA ALA A 198 6.21 13.92 1.40
C ALA A 198 5.47 12.60 1.20
N THR A 199 4.47 12.62 0.32
CA THR A 199 3.82 11.41 -0.20
C THR A 199 4.86 10.52 -0.86
N GLY A 200 4.89 9.27 -0.42
CA GLY A 200 5.91 8.30 -0.82
C GLY A 200 5.90 7.97 -2.31
N MET A 201 7.03 7.49 -2.79
CA MET A 201 7.25 7.09 -4.18
C MET A 201 7.57 5.60 -4.29
N LEU A 202 7.38 5.06 -5.49
CA LEU A 202 7.82 3.72 -5.83
C LEU A 202 9.27 3.77 -6.34
N ASP A 203 10.11 2.84 -5.89
CA ASP A 203 11.54 2.75 -6.22
C ASP A 203 11.84 2.78 -7.73
N GLY A 204 11.04 2.06 -8.51
CA GLY A 204 11.15 2.07 -9.97
C GLY A 204 10.87 3.43 -10.61
N HIS A 205 10.09 4.30 -9.97
CA HIS A 205 9.79 5.65 -10.45
C HIS A 205 10.84 6.66 -10.00
N THR A 206 11.37 6.53 -8.77
CA THR A 206 12.47 7.38 -8.27
C THR A 206 13.75 7.23 -9.08
N SER A 207 13.99 6.05 -9.64
CA SER A 207 15.17 5.77 -10.46
C SER A 207 15.16 6.49 -11.82
N LEU A 208 14.02 7.07 -12.21
CA LEU A 208 13.84 7.78 -13.48
C LEU A 208 13.87 9.32 -13.34
N ALA A 209 14.00 9.83 -12.11
CA ALA A 209 13.94 11.25 -11.80
C ALA A 209 15.32 11.98 -11.85
#